data_8afac69e060c8ac90ee653108439f214
#
_entry.id   8afac69e060c8ac90ee653108439f214
#
_cell.length_a   1.000
_cell.length_b   1.000
_cell.length_c   1.000
_cell.angle_alpha   90.00
_cell.angle_beta   90.00
_cell.angle_gamma   90.00
#
_symmetry.space_group_name_H-M   'P 1'
#
loop_
_entity.id
_entity.type
_entity.pdbx_description
1 polymer ?
#
loop_
_entity_poly.entity_id
_entity_poly.type
_entity_poly.pdbx_seq_one_letter_code
_entity_poly.pdbx_strand_id
1 'polypeptide(L)'
;MRSIKKELEFIIDKTYENLNKENNYKNFKIEFSKKESTKNEKYKDNVLTVFNLYRQEVAIANSCIIALAHHVDFCNRGETKNDKIFLQVYSKLLYKALIFQLLDYVQLINCEDYENQKLIKTALEVCWKKNVVLQIYKTTILEVFNSYNIKAYLKENGFRYNSSYQSWDKEYEIDKVDEITEKLFSLDQTVKLDFRTPHHLVLVFDAI
;
A
#
# COMPACT_ATOMS: atom_id res chain seq x y z
N MET A 1 6.34 9.43 -15.62
CA MET A 1 5.92 9.69 -14.23
C MET A 1 4.40 9.77 -14.22
N ARG A 2 3.71 8.78 -13.65
CA ARG A 2 2.24 8.79 -13.57
C ARG A 2 1.80 9.92 -12.65
N SER A 3 0.75 10.61 -13.02
CA SER A 3 0.20 11.66 -12.17
C SER A 3 -0.55 10.99 -11.01
N ILE A 4 -0.04 11.10 -9.79
CA ILE A 4 -0.71 10.59 -8.57
C ILE A 4 -2.17 11.04 -8.52
N LYS A 5 -2.49 12.20 -9.06
CA LYS A 5 -3.87 12.68 -9.17
C LYS A 5 -4.75 11.73 -9.97
N LYS A 6 -4.28 11.22 -11.10
CA LYS A 6 -5.03 10.24 -11.92
C LYS A 6 -5.27 8.92 -11.20
N GLU A 7 -4.31 8.47 -10.40
CA GLU A 7 -4.45 7.27 -9.58
C GLU A 7 -5.51 7.47 -8.49
N LEU A 8 -5.51 8.62 -7.82
CA LEU A 8 -6.53 8.96 -6.83
C LEU A 8 -7.92 9.11 -7.46
N GLU A 9 -8.03 9.73 -8.63
CA GLU A 9 -9.28 9.81 -9.40
C GLU A 9 -9.78 8.42 -9.80
N PHE A 10 -8.89 7.52 -10.19
CA PHE A 10 -9.24 6.13 -10.50
C PHE A 10 -9.77 5.39 -9.27
N ILE A 11 -9.13 5.56 -8.09
CA ILE A 11 -9.64 4.98 -6.84
C ILE A 11 -11.07 5.49 -6.54
N ILE A 12 -11.33 6.79 -6.71
CA ILE A 12 -12.66 7.36 -6.55
C ILE A 12 -13.66 6.70 -7.50
N ASP A 13 -13.35 6.59 -8.79
CA ASP A 13 -14.21 5.96 -9.77
C ASP A 13 -14.57 4.53 -9.38
N LYS A 14 -13.58 3.76 -8.96
CA LYS A 14 -13.75 2.36 -8.55
C LYS A 14 -14.43 2.19 -7.18
N THR A 15 -14.42 3.22 -6.34
CA THR A 15 -15.06 3.19 -5.03
C THR A 15 -16.52 3.65 -5.09
N TYR A 16 -16.82 4.60 -5.97
CA TYR A 16 -18.10 5.32 -6.04
C TYR A 16 -18.69 5.31 -7.45
N GLU A 17 -18.61 4.19 -8.16
CA GLU A 17 -19.01 4.02 -9.59
C GLU A 17 -20.37 4.63 -9.97
N ASN A 18 -21.31 4.67 -9.03
CA ASN A 18 -22.68 5.20 -9.26
C ASN A 18 -22.93 6.60 -8.72
N LEU A 19 -21.99 7.23 -8.00
CA LEU A 19 -22.20 8.48 -7.26
C LEU A 19 -21.33 9.64 -7.76
N ASN A 20 -20.48 9.42 -8.74
CA ASN A 20 -19.44 10.37 -9.13
C ASN A 20 -19.93 11.66 -9.79
N LYS A 21 -21.15 11.69 -10.32
CA LYS A 21 -21.63 12.86 -11.09
C LYS A 21 -22.18 13.99 -10.21
N GLU A 22 -22.63 13.69 -9.00
CA GLU A 22 -23.30 14.65 -8.14
C GLU A 22 -22.41 15.24 -7.02
N ASN A 23 -21.35 14.52 -6.61
CA ASN A 23 -20.64 14.82 -5.37
C ASN A 23 -19.27 15.51 -5.52
N ASN A 24 -18.85 15.89 -6.71
CA ASN A 24 -17.59 16.64 -6.96
C ASN A 24 -16.30 16.00 -6.35
N TYR A 25 -16.28 14.69 -6.09
CA TYR A 25 -15.15 14.01 -5.46
C TYR A 25 -13.81 14.18 -6.20
N LYS A 26 -13.82 14.51 -7.49
CA LYS A 26 -12.63 14.75 -8.29
C LYS A 26 -12.17 16.22 -8.30
N ASN A 27 -12.90 17.10 -7.65
CA ASN A 27 -12.54 18.52 -7.59
C ASN A 27 -11.53 18.78 -6.46
N PHE A 28 -10.31 18.27 -6.61
CA PHE A 28 -9.22 18.51 -5.69
C PHE A 28 -7.91 18.82 -6.41
N LYS A 29 -7.01 19.46 -5.67
CA LYS A 29 -5.58 19.59 -6.02
C LYS A 29 -4.75 18.77 -5.07
N ILE A 30 -3.60 18.27 -5.52
CA ILE A 30 -2.63 17.63 -4.66
C ILE A 30 -1.32 18.41 -4.68
N GLU A 31 -0.75 18.62 -3.50
CA GLU A 31 0.49 19.33 -3.31
C GLU A 31 1.44 18.52 -2.42
N PHE A 32 2.69 18.45 -2.82
CA PHE A 32 3.77 17.82 -2.07
C PHE A 32 4.64 18.91 -1.45
N SER A 33 4.64 19.00 -0.13
CA SER A 33 5.40 20.00 0.60
C SER A 33 6.75 19.46 1.06
N LYS A 34 7.81 20.17 0.72
CA LYS A 34 9.16 19.87 1.23
C LYS A 34 9.38 20.28 2.69
N LYS A 35 8.39 20.96 3.30
CA LYS A 35 8.47 21.35 4.71
C LYS A 35 8.23 20.13 5.59
N GLU A 36 9.04 19.99 6.61
CA GLU A 36 8.77 19.06 7.70
C GLU A 36 7.55 19.51 8.49
N SER A 37 6.75 18.54 8.91
CA SER A 37 5.53 18.78 9.67
C SER A 37 5.34 17.68 10.71
N THR A 38 4.65 18.01 11.79
CA THR A 38 4.18 17.02 12.78
C THR A 38 3.07 16.13 12.21
N LYS A 39 2.49 16.52 11.07
CA LYS A 39 1.47 15.73 10.35
C LYS A 39 2.01 15.29 9.00
N ASN A 40 1.62 14.11 8.57
CA ASN A 40 2.03 13.56 7.29
C ASN A 40 1.15 14.05 6.12
N GLU A 41 -0.09 14.44 6.42
CA GLU A 41 -1.02 14.99 5.43
C GLU A 41 -1.94 16.05 6.04
N LYS A 42 -2.55 16.83 5.15
CA LYS A 42 -3.57 17.83 5.48
C LYS A 42 -4.57 17.97 4.33
N TYR A 43 -5.83 18.12 4.67
CA TYR A 43 -6.86 18.54 3.74
C TYR A 43 -7.37 19.94 4.13
N LYS A 44 -7.43 20.84 3.15
CA LYS A 44 -8.06 22.16 3.30
C LYS A 44 -8.44 22.73 1.94
N ASP A 45 -9.64 23.29 1.80
CA ASP A 45 -10.10 24.02 0.62
C ASP A 45 -9.88 23.26 -0.70
N ASN A 46 -10.24 21.99 -0.73
CA ASN A 46 -10.01 21.05 -1.84
C ASN A 46 -8.53 20.81 -2.21
N VAL A 47 -7.60 21.14 -1.33
CA VAL A 47 -6.18 20.85 -1.49
C VAL A 47 -5.78 19.73 -0.55
N LEU A 48 -5.24 18.66 -1.14
CA LEU A 48 -4.59 17.56 -0.43
C LEU A 48 -3.10 17.90 -0.33
N THR A 49 -2.61 18.20 0.86
CA THR A 49 -1.19 18.48 1.08
C THR A 49 -0.52 17.29 1.75
N VAL A 50 0.57 16.79 1.19
CA VAL A 50 1.38 15.70 1.76
C VAL A 50 2.74 16.25 2.16
N PHE A 51 3.14 15.97 3.40
CA PHE A 51 4.39 16.42 4.02
C PHE A 51 5.38 15.26 4.19
N ASN A 52 6.56 15.56 4.73
CA ASN A 52 7.55 14.57 5.16
C ASN A 52 7.89 13.57 4.05
N LEU A 53 8.29 14.08 2.87
CA LEU A 53 8.51 13.31 1.64
C LEU A 53 9.77 12.41 1.67
N TYR A 54 10.49 12.37 2.79
CA TYR A 54 11.64 11.48 3.02
C TYR A 54 11.24 10.08 3.50
N ARG A 55 9.94 9.85 3.78
CA ARG A 55 9.41 8.55 4.20
C ARG A 55 9.39 7.55 3.05
N GLN A 56 9.14 6.28 3.37
CA GLN A 56 8.93 5.24 2.37
C GLN A 56 7.79 5.62 1.40
N GLU A 57 7.93 5.26 0.13
CA GLU A 57 6.95 5.61 -0.93
C GLU A 57 5.54 5.13 -0.58
N VAL A 58 5.41 3.92 -0.01
CA VAL A 58 4.11 3.38 0.43
C VAL A 58 3.46 4.24 1.51
N ALA A 59 4.23 4.80 2.43
CA ALA A 59 3.73 5.70 3.47
C ALA A 59 3.27 7.04 2.89
N ILE A 60 4.01 7.58 1.92
CA ILE A 60 3.63 8.79 1.18
C ILE A 60 2.35 8.56 0.37
N ALA A 61 2.28 7.45 -0.36
CA ALA A 61 1.10 7.08 -1.14
C ALA A 61 -0.14 6.88 -0.25
N ASN A 62 0.03 6.24 0.92
CA ASN A 62 -1.05 6.10 1.89
C ASN A 62 -1.51 7.46 2.45
N SER A 63 -0.59 8.39 2.73
CA SER A 63 -0.96 9.76 3.13
C SER A 63 -1.77 10.49 2.06
N CYS A 64 -1.53 10.23 0.78
CA CYS A 64 -2.38 10.75 -0.30
C CYS A 64 -3.81 10.18 -0.20
N ILE A 65 -3.97 8.89 0.14
CA ILE A 65 -5.29 8.26 0.30
C ILE A 65 -6.01 8.76 1.55
N ILE A 66 -5.29 8.99 2.66
CA ILE A 66 -5.87 9.59 3.88
C ILE A 66 -6.37 11.02 3.58
N ALA A 67 -5.55 11.85 2.92
CA ALA A 67 -5.95 13.19 2.53
C ALA A 67 -7.15 13.17 1.56
N LEU A 68 -7.19 12.21 0.62
CA LEU A 68 -8.34 11.99 -0.26
C LEU A 68 -9.59 11.58 0.53
N ALA A 69 -9.44 10.74 1.55
CA ALA A 69 -10.56 10.35 2.41
C ALA A 69 -11.16 11.56 3.15
N HIS A 70 -10.32 12.48 3.60
CA HIS A 70 -10.80 13.75 4.16
C HIS A 70 -11.58 14.59 3.14
N HIS A 71 -11.11 14.64 1.89
CA HIS A 71 -11.83 15.36 0.83
C HIS A 71 -13.18 14.73 0.54
N VAL A 72 -13.24 13.42 0.35
CA VAL A 72 -14.49 12.69 0.09
C VAL A 72 -15.46 12.81 1.27
N ASP A 73 -14.96 12.70 2.49
CA ASP A 73 -15.74 12.88 3.70
C ASP A 73 -16.33 14.29 3.78
N PHE A 74 -15.53 15.32 3.46
CA PHE A 74 -15.99 16.70 3.39
C PHE A 74 -17.07 16.89 2.30
N CYS A 75 -16.88 16.31 1.12
CA CYS A 75 -17.89 16.38 0.05
C CYS A 75 -19.23 15.74 0.46
N ASN A 76 -19.20 14.70 1.32
CA ASN A 76 -20.40 14.01 1.77
C ASN A 76 -21.19 14.77 2.84
N ARG A 77 -20.50 15.48 3.73
CA ARG A 77 -21.15 16.05 4.92
C ARG A 77 -20.79 17.51 5.26
N GLY A 78 -19.99 18.17 4.40
CA GLY A 78 -19.57 19.57 4.61
C GLY A 78 -18.51 19.77 5.69
N GLU A 79 -18.10 18.72 6.40
CA GLU A 79 -17.01 18.72 7.38
C GLU A 79 -16.22 17.40 7.30
N THR A 80 -15.03 17.39 7.86
CA THR A 80 -14.25 16.15 8.00
C THR A 80 -13.59 16.08 9.38
N LYS A 81 -13.68 14.92 10.02
CA LYS A 81 -13.13 14.62 11.34
C LYS A 81 -12.65 13.18 11.37
N ASN A 82 -11.62 12.87 12.16
CA ASN A 82 -11.14 11.50 12.37
C ASN A 82 -12.11 10.69 13.24
N ASP A 83 -13.32 10.47 12.74
CA ASP A 83 -14.37 9.70 13.39
C ASP A 83 -14.71 8.40 12.64
N LYS A 84 -15.75 7.70 13.07
CA LYS A 84 -16.18 6.44 12.46
C LYS A 84 -16.61 6.60 10.99
N ILE A 85 -17.18 7.75 10.61
CA ILE A 85 -17.62 8.02 9.24
C ILE A 85 -16.41 8.20 8.34
N PHE A 86 -15.46 9.03 8.76
CA PHE A 86 -14.16 9.16 8.08
C PHE A 86 -13.46 7.80 7.91
N LEU A 87 -13.39 6.99 8.99
CA LEU A 87 -12.78 5.67 8.94
C LEU A 87 -13.44 4.75 7.90
N GLN A 88 -14.78 4.84 7.74
CA GLN A 88 -15.50 4.09 6.70
C GLN A 88 -15.11 4.54 5.28
N VAL A 89 -14.97 5.86 5.07
CA VAL A 89 -14.51 6.42 3.78
C VAL A 89 -13.09 5.97 3.49
N TYR A 90 -12.18 6.18 4.44
CA TYR A 90 -10.78 5.79 4.29
C TYR A 90 -10.63 4.28 4.02
N SER A 91 -11.32 3.43 4.79
CA SER A 91 -11.27 1.97 4.59
C SER A 91 -11.75 1.54 3.20
N LYS A 92 -12.77 2.21 2.62
CA LYS A 92 -13.23 1.90 1.26
C LYS A 92 -12.19 2.28 0.20
N LEU A 93 -11.57 3.46 0.33
CA LEU A 93 -10.53 3.92 -0.59
C LEU A 93 -9.27 3.08 -0.47
N LEU A 94 -8.82 2.81 0.77
CA LEU A 94 -7.68 1.94 1.05
C LEU A 94 -7.89 0.54 0.45
N TYR A 95 -9.07 -0.05 0.66
CA TYR A 95 -9.42 -1.35 0.10
C TYR A 95 -9.30 -1.37 -1.43
N LYS A 96 -9.80 -0.33 -2.12
CA LYS A 96 -9.65 -0.24 -3.57
C LYS A 96 -8.21 -0.02 -3.99
N ALA A 97 -7.45 0.79 -3.27
CA ALA A 97 -6.02 0.99 -3.53
C ALA A 97 -5.23 -0.33 -3.44
N LEU A 98 -5.55 -1.16 -2.45
CA LEU A 98 -4.94 -2.48 -2.27
C LEU A 98 -5.35 -3.46 -3.38
N ILE A 99 -6.65 -3.54 -3.72
CA ILE A 99 -7.15 -4.41 -4.81
C ILE A 99 -6.51 -4.08 -6.15
N PHE A 100 -6.40 -2.78 -6.47
CA PHE A 100 -5.80 -2.33 -7.72
C PHE A 100 -4.29 -2.13 -7.61
N GLN A 101 -3.68 -2.59 -6.50
CA GLN A 101 -2.24 -2.60 -6.25
C GLN A 101 -1.55 -1.22 -6.38
N LEU A 102 -2.29 -0.17 -6.11
CA LEU A 102 -1.73 1.18 -5.94
C LEU A 102 -0.93 1.28 -4.63
N LEU A 103 -1.22 0.40 -3.68
CA LEU A 103 -0.45 0.16 -2.47
C LEU A 103 -0.15 -1.32 -2.33
N ASP A 104 1.07 -1.64 -1.96
CA ASP A 104 1.44 -2.99 -1.53
C ASP A 104 1.05 -3.19 -0.06
N TYR A 105 0.31 -4.27 0.22
CA TYR A 105 -0.17 -4.58 1.55
C TYR A 105 0.97 -4.86 2.54
N VAL A 106 1.97 -5.67 2.13
CA VAL A 106 3.07 -6.07 3.01
C VAL A 106 3.95 -4.87 3.33
N GLN A 107 4.25 -4.03 2.32
CA GLN A 107 4.98 -2.79 2.55
C GLN A 107 4.19 -1.83 3.45
N LEU A 108 2.87 -1.74 3.28
CA LEU A 108 2.03 -0.85 4.08
C LEU A 108 1.99 -1.23 5.56
N ILE A 109 1.84 -2.52 5.90
CA ILE A 109 1.80 -2.97 7.30
C ILE A 109 3.15 -2.87 8.00
N ASN A 110 4.24 -2.95 7.23
CA ASN A 110 5.61 -2.90 7.73
C ASN A 110 6.24 -1.50 7.61
N CYS A 111 5.55 -0.52 7.03
CA CYS A 111 6.11 0.81 6.90
C CYS A 111 6.19 1.53 8.27
N GLU A 112 7.26 2.32 8.44
CA GLU A 112 7.48 3.14 9.64
C GLU A 112 6.65 4.43 9.61
N ASP A 113 5.33 4.31 9.50
CA ASP A 113 4.39 5.44 9.58
C ASP A 113 3.73 5.48 10.96
N TYR A 114 4.48 5.88 11.97
CA TYR A 114 4.02 5.89 13.37
C TYR A 114 2.77 6.73 13.59
N GLU A 115 2.60 7.83 12.87
CA GLU A 115 1.43 8.70 12.99
C GLU A 115 0.16 7.99 12.52
N ASN A 116 0.23 7.31 11.37
CA ASN A 116 -0.93 6.70 10.73
C ASN A 116 -1.11 5.21 11.04
N GLN A 117 -0.18 4.58 11.75
CA GLN A 117 -0.17 3.13 11.93
C GLN A 117 -1.45 2.60 12.61
N LYS A 118 -1.96 3.32 13.63
CA LYS A 118 -3.21 2.96 14.28
C LYS A 118 -4.40 3.06 13.33
N LEU A 119 -4.45 4.13 12.53
CA LEU A 119 -5.50 4.34 11.53
C LEU A 119 -5.45 3.26 10.45
N ILE A 120 -4.26 2.94 9.94
CA ILE A 120 -4.04 1.87 8.96
C ILE A 120 -4.56 0.53 9.50
N LYS A 121 -4.11 0.12 10.69
CA LYS A 121 -4.54 -1.14 11.32
C LYS A 121 -6.05 -1.21 11.48
N THR A 122 -6.67 -0.14 11.99
CA THR A 122 -8.14 -0.11 12.17
C THR A 122 -8.88 -0.16 10.83
N ALA A 123 -8.38 0.52 9.80
CA ALA A 123 -8.98 0.48 8.46
C ALA A 123 -8.85 -0.92 7.84
N LEU A 124 -7.71 -1.57 7.98
CA LEU A 124 -7.49 -2.94 7.51
C LEU A 124 -8.42 -3.94 8.22
N GLU A 125 -8.61 -3.81 9.53
CA GLU A 125 -9.59 -4.64 10.26
C GLU A 125 -11.01 -4.49 9.71
N VAL A 126 -11.43 -3.27 9.36
CA VAL A 126 -12.72 -3.03 8.71
C VAL A 126 -12.78 -3.69 7.33
N CYS A 127 -11.69 -3.65 6.57
CA CYS A 127 -11.57 -4.33 5.28
C CYS A 127 -11.63 -5.86 5.44
N TRP A 128 -10.95 -6.42 6.44
CA TRP A 128 -10.89 -7.87 6.70
C TRP A 128 -12.22 -8.48 7.15
N LYS A 129 -12.97 -7.78 7.99
CA LYS A 129 -14.32 -8.23 8.40
C LYS A 129 -15.27 -8.41 7.21
N LYS A 130 -14.93 -7.86 6.03
CA LYS A 130 -15.66 -8.05 4.78
C LYS A 130 -15.15 -9.23 3.92
N ASN A 131 -14.30 -10.08 4.45
CA ASN A 131 -13.75 -11.32 3.83
C ASN A 131 -13.04 -11.16 2.48
N VAL A 132 -12.55 -9.97 2.13
CA VAL A 132 -12.13 -9.72 0.75
C VAL A 132 -10.62 -9.50 0.63
N VAL A 133 -9.95 -8.88 1.61
CA VAL A 133 -8.51 -8.60 1.52
C VAL A 133 -7.66 -9.86 1.64
N LEU A 134 -8.04 -10.80 2.49
CA LEU A 134 -7.32 -12.07 2.67
C LEU A 134 -7.31 -12.97 1.43
N GLN A 135 -8.27 -12.80 0.52
CA GLN A 135 -8.29 -13.58 -0.73
C GLN A 135 -7.31 -13.05 -1.78
N ILE A 136 -6.94 -11.77 -1.71
CA ILE A 136 -6.08 -11.12 -2.71
C ILE A 136 -4.61 -11.33 -2.39
N TYR A 137 -4.25 -11.30 -1.10
CA TYR A 137 -2.87 -11.39 -0.64
C TYR A 137 -2.63 -12.64 0.20
N LYS A 138 -3.06 -13.81 -0.31
CA LYS A 138 -2.69 -15.09 0.32
C LYS A 138 -1.21 -15.39 0.20
N THR A 139 -0.56 -14.81 -0.79
CA THR A 139 0.81 -15.10 -1.12
C THR A 139 1.63 -13.84 -1.35
N THR A 140 2.92 -13.93 -1.12
CA THR A 140 3.91 -12.93 -1.46
C THR A 140 5.09 -13.60 -2.15
N ILE A 141 5.83 -12.88 -2.97
CA ILE A 141 7.09 -13.37 -3.51
C ILE A 141 8.19 -12.89 -2.56
N LEU A 142 8.89 -13.85 -1.96
CA LEU A 142 10.09 -13.61 -1.20
C LEU A 142 11.30 -13.58 -2.15
N GLU A 143 12.01 -12.46 -2.14
CA GLU A 143 13.22 -12.23 -2.90
C GLU A 143 14.43 -12.29 -1.96
N VAL A 144 15.40 -13.15 -2.30
CA VAL A 144 16.61 -13.37 -1.49
C VAL A 144 17.81 -12.87 -2.26
N PHE A 145 18.49 -11.86 -1.72
CA PHE A 145 19.70 -11.26 -2.25
C PHE A 145 20.91 -11.69 -1.40
N ASN A 146 22.14 -11.43 -1.89
CA ASN A 146 23.39 -11.77 -1.20
C ASN A 146 23.49 -13.24 -0.75
N SER A 147 22.92 -14.13 -1.54
CA SER A 147 22.61 -15.52 -1.16
C SER A 147 23.65 -16.53 -1.65
N TYR A 148 24.89 -16.09 -1.91
CA TYR A 148 25.93 -16.95 -2.47
C TYR A 148 26.16 -18.22 -1.64
N ASN A 149 26.23 -18.07 -0.31
CA ASN A 149 26.51 -19.16 0.62
C ASN A 149 25.37 -20.18 0.75
N ILE A 150 24.13 -19.76 0.49
CA ILE A 150 22.93 -20.59 0.62
C ILE A 150 22.27 -20.94 -0.72
N LYS A 151 22.95 -20.70 -1.84
CA LYS A 151 22.45 -20.94 -3.19
C LYS A 151 21.96 -22.39 -3.40
N ALA A 152 22.68 -23.38 -2.87
CA ALA A 152 22.27 -24.78 -2.97
C ALA A 152 20.95 -25.03 -2.24
N TYR A 153 20.82 -24.52 -1.02
CA TYR A 153 19.60 -24.59 -0.23
C TYR A 153 18.42 -23.94 -0.96
N LEU A 154 18.59 -22.73 -1.50
CA LEU A 154 17.53 -22.03 -2.24
C LEU A 154 17.06 -22.85 -3.44
N LYS A 155 17.98 -23.38 -4.22
CA LYS A 155 17.66 -24.21 -5.39
C LYS A 155 16.89 -25.49 -4.99
N GLU A 156 17.36 -26.21 -3.97
CA GLU A 156 16.71 -27.42 -3.47
C GLU A 156 15.31 -27.14 -2.89
N ASN A 157 15.12 -25.96 -2.33
CA ASN A 157 13.82 -25.53 -1.78
C ASN A 157 12.91 -24.81 -2.80
N GLY A 158 13.23 -24.91 -4.08
CA GLY A 158 12.36 -24.47 -5.17
C GLY A 158 12.35 -22.97 -5.43
N PHE A 159 13.32 -22.22 -4.95
CA PHE A 159 13.55 -20.85 -5.38
C PHE A 159 14.05 -20.83 -6.83
N ARG A 160 13.66 -19.82 -7.59
CA ARG A 160 14.09 -19.58 -8.96
C ARG A 160 14.97 -18.34 -9.02
N TYR A 161 16.08 -18.44 -9.73
CA TYR A 161 16.95 -17.28 -9.91
C TYR A 161 16.36 -16.31 -10.92
N ASN A 162 16.21 -15.07 -10.52
CA ASN A 162 15.74 -13.96 -11.35
C ASN A 162 16.92 -13.08 -11.73
N SER A 163 17.37 -13.19 -12.98
CA SER A 163 18.53 -12.44 -13.47
C SER A 163 18.30 -10.93 -13.57
N SER A 164 17.06 -10.49 -13.74
CA SER A 164 16.71 -9.07 -13.86
C SER A 164 16.87 -8.34 -12.53
N TYR A 165 16.58 -9.00 -11.42
CA TYR A 165 16.71 -8.45 -10.06
C TYR A 165 17.94 -8.99 -9.32
N GLN A 166 18.66 -9.96 -9.90
CA GLN A 166 19.79 -10.66 -9.27
C GLN A 166 19.42 -11.26 -7.90
N SER A 167 18.19 -11.78 -7.81
CA SER A 167 17.60 -12.39 -6.62
C SER A 167 17.20 -13.84 -6.86
N TRP A 168 16.97 -14.57 -5.77
CA TRP A 168 16.27 -15.84 -5.81
C TRP A 168 14.86 -15.63 -5.30
N ASP A 169 13.87 -15.99 -6.12
CA ASP A 169 12.48 -15.68 -5.87
C ASP A 169 11.67 -16.95 -5.63
N LYS A 170 10.79 -16.91 -4.65
CA LYS A 170 9.77 -17.94 -4.42
C LYS A 170 8.51 -17.35 -3.83
N GLU A 171 7.36 -17.81 -4.30
CA GLU A 171 6.07 -17.46 -3.76
C GLU A 171 5.78 -18.26 -2.48
N TYR A 172 5.34 -17.58 -1.44
CA TYR A 172 4.94 -18.13 -0.16
C TYR A 172 3.57 -17.63 0.27
N GLU A 173 2.83 -18.47 1.00
CA GLU A 173 1.69 -18.01 1.79
C GLU A 173 2.17 -17.05 2.87
N ILE A 174 1.42 -15.96 3.09
CA ILE A 174 1.86 -14.87 3.99
C ILE A 174 2.08 -15.37 5.43
N ASP A 175 1.28 -16.31 5.89
CA ASP A 175 1.41 -16.91 7.21
C ASP A 175 2.68 -17.76 7.42
N LYS A 176 3.35 -18.15 6.34
CA LYS A 176 4.61 -18.91 6.37
C LYS A 176 5.87 -18.04 6.20
N VAL A 177 5.69 -16.73 5.95
CA VAL A 177 6.80 -15.83 5.64
C VAL A 177 7.76 -15.70 6.82
N ASP A 178 7.26 -15.56 8.04
CA ASP A 178 8.10 -15.41 9.23
C ASP A 178 8.98 -16.65 9.46
N GLU A 179 8.40 -17.83 9.35
CA GLU A 179 9.11 -19.10 9.52
C GLU A 179 10.27 -19.25 8.52
N ILE A 180 10.00 -18.98 7.22
CA ILE A 180 11.06 -19.09 6.20
C ILE A 180 12.10 -17.98 6.34
N THR A 181 11.72 -16.80 6.75
CA THR A 181 12.62 -15.67 7.00
C THR A 181 13.61 -16.00 8.12
N GLU A 182 13.13 -16.48 9.26
CA GLU A 182 13.96 -16.94 10.36
C GLU A 182 14.91 -18.06 9.92
N LYS A 183 14.41 -19.01 9.13
CA LYS A 183 15.21 -20.10 8.58
C LYS A 183 16.34 -19.58 7.70
N LEU A 184 16.08 -18.66 6.77
CA LEU A 184 17.09 -18.10 5.88
C LEU A 184 18.16 -17.34 6.67
N PHE A 185 17.79 -16.50 7.64
CA PHE A 185 18.77 -15.82 8.49
C PHE A 185 19.58 -16.78 9.38
N SER A 186 19.00 -17.92 9.78
CA SER A 186 19.75 -18.96 10.52
C SER A 186 20.82 -19.64 9.67
N LEU A 187 20.65 -19.68 8.34
CA LEU A 187 21.61 -20.27 7.40
C LEU A 187 22.70 -19.27 6.99
N ASP A 188 22.34 -18.01 6.80
CA ASP A 188 23.27 -16.93 6.49
C ASP A 188 22.66 -15.59 6.91
N GLN A 189 23.29 -14.94 7.89
CA GLN A 189 22.86 -13.63 8.39
C GLN A 189 23.15 -12.46 7.43
N THR A 190 23.92 -12.70 6.37
CA THR A 190 24.27 -11.67 5.38
C THR A 190 23.25 -11.54 4.24
N VAL A 191 22.28 -12.46 4.16
CA VAL A 191 21.22 -12.37 3.15
C VAL A 191 20.37 -11.11 3.38
N LYS A 192 19.99 -10.48 2.27
CA LYS A 192 19.00 -9.43 2.28
C LYS A 192 17.70 -10.00 1.73
N LEU A 193 16.61 -9.75 2.42
CA LEU A 193 15.28 -10.19 2.03
C LEU A 193 14.43 -9.00 1.61
N ASP A 194 13.63 -9.18 0.58
CA ASP A 194 12.60 -8.24 0.16
C ASP A 194 11.32 -9.02 -0.19
N PHE A 195 10.20 -8.33 -0.24
CA PHE A 195 8.90 -8.91 -0.48
C PHE A 195 8.17 -8.13 -1.55
N ARG A 196 7.58 -8.82 -2.52
CA ARG A 196 6.73 -8.19 -3.51
C ARG A 196 5.46 -8.98 -3.78
N THR A 197 4.48 -8.29 -4.27
CA THR A 197 3.22 -8.91 -4.70
C THR A 197 3.47 -9.80 -5.91
N PRO A 198 2.87 -11.01 -5.98
CA PRO A 198 2.99 -11.88 -7.14
C PRO A 198 2.58 -11.17 -8.43
N HIS A 199 3.37 -11.34 -9.51
CA HIS A 199 3.12 -10.67 -10.79
C HIS A 199 1.76 -10.97 -11.43
N HIS A 200 1.17 -12.13 -11.15
CA HIS A 200 -0.18 -12.45 -11.64
C HIS A 200 -1.29 -11.60 -11.00
N LEU A 201 -0.98 -10.89 -9.91
CA LEU A 201 -1.84 -9.89 -9.30
C LEU A 201 -1.49 -8.47 -9.75
N VAL A 202 -0.38 -8.28 -10.47
CA VAL A 202 0.00 -7.00 -11.06
C VAL A 202 -0.85 -6.78 -12.29
N LEU A 203 -2.02 -6.20 -12.13
CA LEU A 203 -2.72 -5.54 -13.22
C LEU A 203 -1.88 -4.33 -13.62
N VAL A 204 -1.09 -4.57 -14.64
CA VAL A 204 -0.47 -3.65 -15.57
C VAL A 204 -0.77 -2.17 -15.32
N PHE A 205 0.05 -1.54 -14.51
CA PHE A 205 0.14 -0.08 -14.49
C PHE A 205 1.08 0.46 -15.58
N ASP A 206 1.62 -0.40 -16.45
CA ASP A 206 2.48 0.01 -17.57
C ASP A 206 1.72 0.49 -18.80
N ALA A 207 0.38 0.50 -18.77
CA ALA A 207 -0.45 0.80 -19.94
C ALA A 207 -1.49 1.92 -19.73
N ILE A 208 -1.28 2.88 -18.83
CA ILE A 208 -2.10 4.09 -18.78
C ILE A 208 -1.21 5.34 -18.76
#